data_0c0601ac7539b3dd10452007e84e52b4
#
_entry.id   0c0601ac7539b3dd10452007e84e52b4
#
_cell.length_a   1.000
_cell.length_b   1.000
_cell.length_c   1.000
_cell.angle_alpha   90.00
_cell.angle_beta   90.00
_cell.angle_gamma   90.00
#
_symmetry.space_group_name_H-M   'P 1'
#
loop_
_entity.id
_entity.type
_entity.pdbx_description
1 polymer ?
#
loop_
_entity_poly.entity_id
_entity_poly.type
_entity_poly.pdbx_seq_one_letter_code
_entity_poly.pdbx_strand_id
1 'polypeptide(L)'
;VTGTGVCHALRENGHRAILVDLFLGLEEVPADLETLFDAPDGLCPDAKIEVEAPDLETVKRGRKDQGPSHIGPHVLDICQKADLVFLGLHGMDGEDGRIQAALDLLGVPYTGAGHLASAVAMDKAVSKQILDACGIPTPKWRLLSYGLDEAEPLAQTLPMPCVIKTIGGGSSLGVYLPEDRAELKRALEEVLRYGAKVLAEERIYGRELTVAVLGDRWLPAVETVPAGKEFDYVAKYQAGAAVETCPADVPPAVMQAAGELALRTHRALGLEVYSRTDMILDKDGKLW
;
A
#
# COMPACT_ATOMS: atom_id res chain seq x y z
N VAL A 1 -3.79 13.91 -4.25
CA VAL A 1 -5.22 13.65 -4.51
C VAL A 1 -5.93 13.15 -3.26
N THR A 2 -5.56 12.00 -2.66
CA THR A 2 -6.23 11.49 -1.44
C THR A 2 -6.19 12.51 -0.30
N GLY A 3 -5.01 13.02 0.06
CA GLY A 3 -4.84 14.03 1.11
C GLY A 3 -5.64 15.32 0.82
N THR A 4 -5.66 15.77 -0.43
CA THR A 4 -6.46 16.94 -0.86
C THR A 4 -7.95 16.73 -0.59
N GLY A 5 -8.51 15.59 -1.02
CA GLY A 5 -9.92 15.29 -0.81
C GLY A 5 -10.29 15.19 0.68
N VAL A 6 -9.42 14.56 1.48
CA VAL A 6 -9.62 14.46 2.95
C VAL A 6 -9.54 15.83 3.61
N CYS A 7 -8.55 16.66 3.25
CA CYS A 7 -8.41 18.00 3.81
C CYS A 7 -9.66 18.86 3.53
N HIS A 8 -10.16 18.84 2.28
CA HIS A 8 -11.40 19.56 1.92
C HIS A 8 -12.60 19.05 2.73
N ALA A 9 -12.79 17.72 2.80
CA ALA A 9 -13.90 17.13 3.55
C ALA A 9 -13.86 17.47 5.05
N LEU A 10 -12.67 17.48 5.66
CA LEU A 10 -12.49 17.90 7.04
C LEU A 10 -12.88 19.35 7.24
N ARG A 11 -12.45 20.26 6.36
CA ARG A 11 -12.78 21.69 6.43
C ARG A 11 -14.26 21.95 6.23
N GLU A 12 -14.90 21.27 5.26
CA GLU A 12 -16.36 21.34 5.06
C GLU A 12 -17.15 20.90 6.29
N ASN A 13 -16.59 20.01 7.10
CA ASN A 13 -17.15 19.57 8.37
C ASN A 13 -16.71 20.41 9.58
N GLY A 14 -16.07 21.57 9.36
CA GLY A 14 -15.74 22.55 10.39
C GLY A 14 -14.42 22.30 11.15
N HIS A 15 -13.59 21.37 10.68
CA HIS A 15 -12.26 21.16 11.25
C HIS A 15 -11.23 22.14 10.66
N ARG A 16 -10.28 22.57 11.48
CA ARG A 16 -9.11 23.33 11.04
C ARG A 16 -8.06 22.34 10.49
N ALA A 17 -8.11 22.06 9.20
CA ALA A 17 -7.23 21.09 8.55
C ALA A 17 -6.33 21.75 7.52
N ILE A 18 -5.10 21.28 7.42
CA ILE A 18 -4.12 21.65 6.38
C ILE A 18 -3.53 20.41 5.74
N LEU A 19 -3.11 20.54 4.48
CA LEU A 19 -2.38 19.51 3.76
C LEU A 19 -0.89 19.82 3.80
N VAL A 20 -0.08 18.85 4.23
CA VAL A 20 1.38 18.96 4.22
C VAL A 20 1.95 17.76 3.49
N ASP A 21 2.82 18.00 2.53
CA ASP A 21 3.56 16.94 1.85
C ASP A 21 4.71 16.45 2.75
N LEU A 22 4.79 15.13 2.96
CA LEU A 22 5.79 14.54 3.86
C LEU A 22 7.23 14.83 3.38
N PHE A 23 7.47 14.73 2.08
CA PHE A 23 8.83 14.86 1.52
C PHE A 23 9.22 16.32 1.26
N LEU A 24 8.30 17.11 0.71
CA LEU A 24 8.58 18.52 0.38
C LEU A 24 8.52 19.42 1.62
N GLY A 25 7.62 19.14 2.56
CA GLY A 25 7.41 19.98 3.74
C GLY A 25 6.97 21.40 3.40
N LEU A 26 7.28 22.34 4.27
CA LEU A 26 7.11 23.77 4.05
C LEU A 26 8.44 24.48 4.29
N GLU A 27 8.93 25.18 3.27
CA GLU A 27 10.22 25.91 3.34
C GLU A 27 10.14 27.18 4.22
N GLU A 28 8.99 27.82 4.22
CA GLU A 28 8.72 29.02 5.00
C GLU A 28 7.48 28.81 5.85
N VAL A 29 7.60 29.11 7.13
CA VAL A 29 6.52 28.97 8.09
C VAL A 29 6.43 30.21 8.98
N PRO A 30 5.23 30.57 9.45
CA PRO A 30 5.07 31.65 10.44
C PRO A 30 5.77 31.29 11.76
N ALA A 31 6.09 32.32 12.54
CA ALA A 31 6.69 32.12 13.88
C ALA A 31 5.77 31.32 14.81
N ASP A 32 4.45 31.47 14.65
CA ASP A 32 3.46 30.63 15.31
C ASP A 32 2.84 29.68 14.29
N LEU A 33 3.23 28.41 14.38
CA LEU A 33 2.78 27.34 13.47
C LEU A 33 1.27 27.06 13.58
N GLU A 34 0.62 27.37 14.69
CA GLU A 34 -0.82 27.15 14.85
C GLU A 34 -1.62 27.99 13.86
N THR A 35 -1.09 29.14 13.45
CA THR A 35 -1.75 30.02 12.44
C THR A 35 -1.84 29.40 11.05
N LEU A 36 -1.04 28.37 10.74
CA LEU A 36 -1.14 27.62 9.49
C LEU A 36 -2.52 26.96 9.32
N PHE A 37 -3.12 26.49 10.43
CA PHE A 37 -4.42 25.83 10.40
C PHE A 37 -5.58 26.78 10.09
N ASP A 38 -5.35 28.09 10.14
CA ASP A 38 -6.31 29.12 9.77
C ASP A 38 -6.20 29.55 8.30
N ALA A 39 -5.25 28.98 7.54
CA ALA A 39 -5.09 29.25 6.13
C ALA A 39 -6.41 29.00 5.37
N PRO A 40 -6.90 29.94 4.53
CA PRO A 40 -8.24 29.86 3.91
C PRO A 40 -8.47 28.60 3.08
N ASP A 41 -7.45 28.16 2.36
CA ASP A 41 -7.46 26.99 1.47
C ASP A 41 -6.90 25.71 2.12
N GLY A 42 -6.45 25.78 3.38
CA GLY A 42 -5.81 24.66 4.08
C GLY A 42 -4.48 24.23 3.46
N LEU A 43 -3.81 25.10 2.73
CA LEU A 43 -2.60 24.81 1.95
C LEU A 43 -2.80 23.66 0.96
N CYS A 44 -4.00 23.54 0.41
CA CYS A 44 -4.45 22.38 -0.34
C CYS A 44 -4.56 22.72 -1.84
N PRO A 45 -3.48 22.58 -2.63
CA PRO A 45 -3.55 22.82 -4.07
C PRO A 45 -4.42 21.76 -4.77
N ASP A 46 -5.00 22.14 -5.90
CA ASP A 46 -5.64 21.18 -6.78
C ASP A 46 -4.63 20.13 -7.24
N ALA A 47 -4.90 18.87 -6.95
CA ALA A 47 -4.04 17.76 -7.31
C ALA A 47 -4.75 16.82 -8.30
N LYS A 48 -4.04 16.47 -9.39
CA LYS A 48 -4.48 15.48 -10.37
C LYS A 48 -3.49 14.33 -10.40
N ILE A 49 -4.00 13.12 -10.66
CA ILE A 49 -3.15 11.96 -10.91
C ILE A 49 -2.66 12.06 -12.35
N GLU A 50 -1.35 12.14 -12.51
CA GLU A 50 -0.72 12.13 -13.83
C GLU A 50 -0.68 10.73 -14.41
N VAL A 51 -0.66 10.61 -15.75
CA VAL A 51 -0.62 9.32 -16.45
C VAL A 51 0.70 8.60 -16.21
N GLU A 52 1.78 9.36 -16.12
CA GLU A 52 3.11 8.84 -15.83
C GLU A 52 3.46 9.06 -14.35
N ALA A 53 4.12 8.07 -13.76
CA ALA A 53 4.62 8.21 -12.39
C ALA A 53 5.65 9.37 -12.35
N PRO A 54 5.64 10.20 -11.29
CA PRO A 54 6.58 11.30 -11.18
C PRO A 54 8.03 10.80 -11.13
N ASP A 55 8.92 11.49 -11.82
CA ASP A 55 10.36 11.23 -11.72
C ASP A 55 10.85 11.67 -10.33
N LEU A 56 11.13 10.68 -9.47
CA LEU A 56 11.57 10.92 -8.10
C LEU A 56 12.88 11.71 -8.01
N GLU A 57 13.77 11.59 -8.98
CA GLU A 57 15.01 12.37 -9.00
C GLU A 57 14.73 13.85 -9.31
N THR A 58 13.74 14.13 -10.13
CA THR A 58 13.27 15.50 -10.37
C THR A 58 12.59 16.09 -9.14
N VAL A 59 11.76 15.30 -8.44
CA VAL A 59 11.14 15.72 -7.18
C VAL A 59 12.21 16.02 -6.12
N LYS A 60 13.20 15.15 -5.96
CA LYS A 60 14.33 15.37 -5.03
C LYS A 60 15.11 16.65 -5.34
N ARG A 61 15.40 16.90 -6.63
CA ARG A 61 16.10 18.13 -7.05
C ARG A 61 15.31 19.39 -6.78
N GLY A 62 13.97 19.31 -6.72
CA GLY A 62 13.09 20.42 -6.37
C GLY A 62 13.16 20.85 -4.90
N ARG A 63 13.64 19.99 -3.99
CA ARG A 63 13.89 20.36 -2.58
C ARG A 63 15.10 21.26 -2.45
N LYS A 64 15.02 22.32 -1.65
CA LYS A 64 16.18 23.16 -1.31
C LYS A 64 17.17 22.39 -0.43
N ASP A 65 16.66 21.66 0.56
CA ASP A 65 17.47 20.75 1.37
C ASP A 65 17.73 19.44 0.62
N GLN A 66 18.95 19.21 0.22
CA GLN A 66 19.42 17.99 -0.45
C GLN A 66 19.91 16.92 0.53
N GLY A 67 19.58 17.05 1.82
CA GLY A 67 19.91 16.07 2.85
C GLY A 67 19.25 14.71 2.61
N PRO A 68 19.71 13.66 3.32
CA PRO A 68 19.19 12.30 3.15
C PRO A 68 17.82 12.07 3.81
N SER A 69 17.25 13.07 4.49
CA SER A 69 15.96 12.95 5.16
C SER A 69 14.82 12.75 4.18
N HIS A 70 13.95 11.79 4.45
CA HIS A 70 12.67 11.62 3.74
C HIS A 70 11.56 12.49 4.32
N ILE A 71 11.83 13.22 5.41
CA ILE A 71 10.91 14.16 6.03
C ILE A 71 11.36 15.57 5.68
N GLY A 72 10.47 16.34 5.08
CA GLY A 72 10.71 17.71 4.65
C GLY A 72 10.76 18.72 5.79
N PRO A 73 11.17 19.97 5.50
CA PRO A 73 11.24 21.02 6.50
C PRO A 73 9.89 21.22 7.22
N HIS A 74 9.95 21.41 8.53
CA HIS A 74 8.84 21.72 9.43
C HIS A 74 7.69 20.71 9.50
N VAL A 75 7.75 19.56 8.80
CA VAL A 75 6.67 18.54 8.82
C VAL A 75 6.38 18.08 10.23
N LEU A 76 7.39 17.64 10.98
CA LEU A 76 7.19 17.12 12.33
C LEU A 76 6.78 18.22 13.33
N ASP A 77 7.31 19.43 13.17
CA ASP A 77 6.94 20.58 13.99
C ASP A 77 5.47 20.93 13.82
N ILE A 78 4.96 20.88 12.58
CA ILE A 78 3.55 21.10 12.25
C ILE A 78 2.67 19.97 12.81
N CYS A 79 3.11 18.71 12.65
CA CYS A 79 2.40 17.55 13.20
C CYS A 79 2.22 17.66 14.72
N GLN A 80 3.22 18.18 15.45
CA GLN A 80 3.13 18.40 16.90
C GLN A 80 2.11 19.48 17.31
N LYS A 81 1.64 20.32 16.38
CA LYS A 81 0.60 21.33 16.61
C LYS A 81 -0.82 20.84 16.28
N ALA A 82 -0.93 19.66 15.65
CA ALA A 82 -2.21 19.08 15.30
C ALA A 82 -2.74 18.20 16.44
N ASP A 83 -4.06 18.19 16.63
CA ASP A 83 -4.73 17.24 17.53
C ASP A 83 -4.67 15.82 16.98
N LEU A 84 -4.65 15.67 15.63
CA LEU A 84 -4.59 14.40 14.92
C LEU A 84 -3.96 14.60 13.55
N VAL A 85 -3.09 13.66 13.16
CA VAL A 85 -2.52 13.58 11.82
C VAL A 85 -3.24 12.51 11.00
N PHE A 86 -3.87 12.89 9.89
CA PHE A 86 -4.41 11.95 8.93
C PHE A 86 -3.31 11.54 7.94
N LEU A 87 -2.94 10.27 7.95
CA LEU A 87 -1.92 9.73 7.04
C LEU A 87 -2.57 9.35 5.70
N GLY A 88 -2.54 10.27 4.72
CA GLY A 88 -3.02 10.04 3.36
C GLY A 88 -1.91 9.57 2.40
N LEU A 89 -0.90 8.88 2.92
CA LEU A 89 0.28 8.43 2.21
C LEU A 89 0.10 7.01 1.65
N HIS A 90 0.88 6.65 0.63
CA HIS A 90 0.88 5.34 0.01
C HIS A 90 2.29 4.81 -0.15
N GLY A 91 2.48 3.49 0.04
CA GLY A 91 3.76 2.81 -0.15
C GLY A 91 4.81 3.10 0.92
N MET A 92 6.07 3.11 0.51
CA MET A 92 7.20 3.34 1.42
C MET A 92 7.11 4.71 2.11
N ASP A 93 7.64 4.76 3.32
CA ASP A 93 7.62 5.88 4.26
C ASP A 93 6.22 6.23 4.80
N GLY A 94 5.15 5.91 4.08
CA GLY A 94 3.76 6.16 4.49
C GLY A 94 3.06 4.97 5.15
N GLU A 95 3.25 3.76 4.60
CA GLU A 95 2.54 2.56 5.04
C GLU A 95 3.47 1.50 5.66
N ASP A 96 4.77 1.76 5.76
CA ASP A 96 5.79 0.81 6.23
C ASP A 96 6.24 1.01 7.69
N GLY A 97 5.53 1.82 8.45
CA GLY A 97 5.78 2.06 9.86
C GLY A 97 6.78 3.18 10.17
N ARG A 98 7.47 3.76 9.19
CA ARG A 98 8.51 4.77 9.42
C ARG A 98 7.96 6.08 9.95
N ILE A 99 7.00 6.67 9.26
CA ILE A 99 6.37 7.90 9.73
C ILE A 99 5.57 7.66 11.01
N GLN A 100 4.93 6.50 11.14
CA GLN A 100 4.23 6.11 12.35
C GLN A 100 5.17 6.10 13.56
N ALA A 101 6.36 5.49 13.42
CA ALA A 101 7.37 5.48 14.48
C ALA A 101 7.87 6.88 14.85
N ALA A 102 8.04 7.78 13.87
CA ALA A 102 8.41 9.16 14.14
C ALA A 102 7.33 9.90 14.93
N LEU A 103 6.05 9.72 14.57
CA LEU A 103 4.92 10.32 15.27
C LEU A 103 4.72 9.71 16.67
N ASP A 104 4.91 8.39 16.83
CA ASP A 104 4.89 7.71 18.13
C ASP A 104 5.92 8.31 19.10
N LEU A 105 7.15 8.53 18.64
CA LEU A 105 8.22 9.14 19.46
C LEU A 105 7.93 10.59 19.84
N LEU A 106 7.16 11.30 19.02
CA LEU A 106 6.74 12.68 19.29
C LEU A 106 5.45 12.76 20.11
N GLY A 107 4.77 11.62 20.37
CA GLY A 107 3.48 11.59 21.05
C GLY A 107 2.33 12.20 20.23
N VAL A 108 2.44 12.22 18.91
CA VAL A 108 1.44 12.79 18.01
C VAL A 108 0.45 11.72 17.58
N PRO A 109 -0.86 11.87 17.85
CA PRO A 109 -1.88 10.94 17.39
C PRO A 109 -2.01 10.96 15.86
N TYR A 110 -2.21 9.78 15.25
CA TYR A 110 -2.40 9.65 13.81
C TYR A 110 -3.43 8.56 13.46
N THR A 111 -3.91 8.57 12.23
CA THR A 111 -4.85 7.55 11.72
C THR A 111 -4.12 6.33 11.18
N GLY A 112 -4.75 5.15 11.30
CA GLY A 112 -4.23 3.90 10.76
C GLY A 112 -3.54 3.04 11.82
N ALA A 113 -2.88 1.97 11.36
CA ALA A 113 -2.18 1.01 12.22
C ALA A 113 -0.85 1.59 12.74
N GLY A 114 -0.42 1.13 13.92
CA GLY A 114 0.84 1.51 14.54
C GLY A 114 2.06 1.06 13.73
N HIS A 115 3.23 1.57 14.09
CA HIS A 115 4.48 1.37 13.32
C HIS A 115 4.85 -0.09 13.10
N LEU A 116 4.75 -0.95 14.14
CA LEU A 116 5.12 -2.35 14.03
C LEU A 116 4.19 -3.11 13.07
N ALA A 117 2.88 -2.94 13.22
CA ALA A 117 1.90 -3.61 12.38
C ALA A 117 1.98 -3.14 10.93
N SER A 118 2.21 -1.86 10.68
CA SER A 118 2.45 -1.30 9.35
C SER A 118 3.71 -1.91 8.71
N ALA A 119 4.82 -1.99 9.45
CA ALA A 119 6.05 -2.60 8.94
C ALA A 119 5.88 -4.09 8.61
N VAL A 120 5.17 -4.83 9.48
CA VAL A 120 4.84 -6.25 9.26
C VAL A 120 3.97 -6.42 8.02
N ALA A 121 2.91 -5.62 7.87
CA ALA A 121 1.99 -5.71 6.74
C ALA A 121 2.66 -5.35 5.41
N MET A 122 3.64 -4.43 5.42
CA MET A 122 4.38 -4.05 4.22
C MET A 122 5.36 -5.12 3.76
N ASP A 123 5.96 -5.89 4.66
CA ASP A 123 6.86 -7.01 4.31
C ASP A 123 6.04 -8.27 3.99
N LYS A 124 5.90 -8.57 2.70
CA LYS A 124 5.12 -9.72 2.23
C LYS A 124 5.62 -11.07 2.77
N ALA A 125 6.93 -11.21 2.98
CA ALA A 125 7.49 -12.46 3.49
C ALA A 125 7.16 -12.64 4.98
N VAL A 126 7.29 -11.59 5.79
CA VAL A 126 6.92 -11.62 7.22
C VAL A 126 5.41 -11.81 7.37
N SER A 127 4.59 -11.07 6.61
CA SER A 127 3.14 -11.26 6.59
C SER A 127 2.76 -12.70 6.30
N LYS A 128 3.33 -13.32 5.26
CA LYS A 128 3.02 -14.71 4.90
C LYS A 128 3.45 -15.72 5.96
N GLN A 129 4.58 -15.52 6.63
CA GLN A 129 4.99 -16.36 7.76
C GLN A 129 3.96 -16.32 8.90
N ILE A 130 3.43 -15.15 9.21
CA ILE A 130 2.40 -14.99 10.24
C ILE A 130 1.08 -15.62 9.78
N LEU A 131 0.67 -15.39 8.53
CA LEU A 131 -0.54 -15.99 7.97
C LEU A 131 -0.48 -17.52 8.02
N ASP A 132 0.64 -18.13 7.60
CA ASP A 132 0.87 -19.57 7.66
C ASP A 132 0.79 -20.08 9.12
N ALA A 133 1.45 -19.40 10.06
CA ALA A 133 1.43 -19.76 11.48
C ALA A 133 0.01 -19.68 12.10
N CYS A 134 -0.83 -18.76 11.60
CA CYS A 134 -2.22 -18.58 12.04
C CYS A 134 -3.24 -19.43 11.25
N GLY A 135 -2.80 -20.26 10.30
CA GLY A 135 -3.66 -21.07 9.44
C GLY A 135 -4.60 -20.20 8.58
N ILE A 136 -4.14 -19.02 8.15
CA ILE A 136 -4.83 -18.13 7.22
C ILE A 136 -4.41 -18.50 5.80
N PRO A 137 -5.35 -18.78 4.88
CA PRO A 137 -5.02 -19.15 3.51
C PRO A 137 -4.17 -18.09 2.81
N THR A 138 -3.11 -18.54 2.18
CA THR A 138 -2.26 -17.72 1.30
C THR A 138 -1.65 -18.63 0.22
N PRO A 139 -1.42 -18.17 -1.01
CA PRO A 139 -0.78 -18.97 -2.04
C PRO A 139 0.55 -19.56 -1.56
N LYS A 140 0.89 -20.79 -1.96
CA LYS A 140 2.20 -21.39 -1.63
C LYS A 140 3.33 -20.49 -2.11
N TRP A 141 4.36 -20.33 -1.30
CA TRP A 141 5.39 -19.34 -1.56
C TRP A 141 6.79 -19.79 -1.14
N ARG A 142 7.78 -19.11 -1.70
CA ARG A 142 9.19 -19.24 -1.33
C ARG A 142 9.83 -17.86 -1.28
N LEU A 143 10.64 -17.60 -0.26
CA LEU A 143 11.53 -16.47 -0.22
C LEU A 143 12.85 -16.87 -0.88
N LEU A 144 13.25 -16.14 -1.91
CA LEU A 144 14.47 -16.35 -2.67
C LEU A 144 15.47 -15.23 -2.37
N SER A 145 16.75 -15.61 -2.34
CA SER A 145 17.86 -14.65 -2.33
C SER A 145 18.91 -15.21 -3.30
N TYR A 146 19.21 -14.50 -4.36
CA TYR A 146 20.03 -14.99 -5.47
C TYR A 146 20.73 -13.84 -6.20
N GLY A 147 21.77 -14.15 -6.95
CA GLY A 147 22.42 -13.24 -7.88
C GLY A 147 21.86 -13.33 -9.29
N LEU A 148 22.22 -12.37 -10.14
CA LEU A 148 21.73 -12.30 -11.52
C LEU A 148 22.08 -13.55 -12.33
N ASP A 149 23.23 -14.17 -12.06
CA ASP A 149 23.73 -15.39 -12.69
C ASP A 149 22.92 -16.64 -12.33
N GLU A 150 22.15 -16.59 -11.22
CA GLU A 150 21.30 -17.69 -10.78
C GLU A 150 19.86 -17.59 -11.35
N ALA A 151 19.50 -16.49 -12.02
CA ALA A 151 18.15 -16.30 -12.56
C ALA A 151 17.76 -17.39 -13.57
N GLU A 152 18.65 -17.79 -14.48
CA GLU A 152 18.40 -18.84 -15.46
C GLU A 152 18.18 -20.23 -14.80
N PRO A 153 19.07 -20.74 -13.92
CA PRO A 153 18.81 -22.00 -13.20
C PRO A 153 17.51 -21.98 -12.40
N LEU A 154 17.20 -20.87 -11.74
CA LEU A 154 15.94 -20.71 -10.98
C LEU A 154 14.73 -20.76 -11.92
N ALA A 155 14.79 -20.09 -13.06
CA ALA A 155 13.71 -20.11 -14.04
C ALA A 155 13.41 -21.51 -14.56
N GLN A 156 14.38 -22.41 -14.61
CA GLN A 156 14.19 -23.81 -15.03
C GLN A 156 13.56 -24.68 -13.94
N THR A 157 13.75 -24.35 -12.67
CA THR A 157 13.37 -25.20 -11.52
C THR A 157 12.16 -24.74 -10.75
N LEU A 158 11.84 -23.45 -10.73
CA LEU A 158 10.67 -22.94 -10.04
C LEU A 158 9.37 -23.49 -10.62
N PRO A 159 8.38 -23.85 -9.78
CA PRO A 159 7.07 -24.26 -10.26
C PRO A 159 6.38 -23.19 -11.11
N MET A 160 5.65 -23.62 -12.12
CA MET A 160 4.78 -22.77 -12.94
C MET A 160 3.34 -23.32 -12.88
N PRO A 161 2.30 -22.47 -12.96
CA PRO A 161 2.35 -21.01 -13.05
C PRO A 161 2.73 -20.35 -11.71
N CYS A 162 3.46 -19.26 -11.77
CA CYS A 162 3.90 -18.55 -10.57
C CYS A 162 3.80 -17.02 -10.70
N VAL A 163 3.96 -16.33 -9.58
CA VAL A 163 4.08 -14.88 -9.46
C VAL A 163 5.41 -14.55 -8.82
N ILE A 164 6.15 -13.64 -9.40
CA ILE A 164 7.42 -13.12 -8.86
C ILE A 164 7.16 -11.71 -8.32
N LYS A 165 7.53 -11.46 -7.05
CA LYS A 165 7.28 -10.17 -6.38
C LYS A 165 8.49 -9.71 -5.59
N THR A 166 8.67 -8.39 -5.51
CA THR A 166 9.46 -7.80 -4.42
C THR A 166 8.78 -8.00 -3.07
N ILE A 167 9.55 -8.11 -1.99
CA ILE A 167 8.98 -8.28 -0.63
C ILE A 167 8.32 -7.02 -0.09
N GLY A 168 8.86 -5.83 -0.42
CA GLY A 168 8.31 -4.53 -0.03
C GLY A 168 7.60 -3.83 -1.19
N GLY A 169 7.02 -2.68 -0.90
CA GLY A 169 6.35 -1.85 -1.89
C GLY A 169 4.88 -2.25 -2.14
N GLY A 170 4.20 -1.37 -2.88
CA GLY A 170 2.77 -1.49 -3.20
C GLY A 170 2.50 -1.23 -4.68
N SER A 171 1.22 -1.02 -5.03
CA SER A 171 0.77 -0.58 -6.37
C SER A 171 1.23 -1.46 -7.54
N SER A 172 1.39 -2.76 -7.34
CA SER A 172 1.89 -3.74 -8.33
C SER A 172 3.30 -3.46 -8.87
N LEU A 173 4.05 -2.54 -8.29
CA LEU A 173 5.44 -2.33 -8.66
C LEU A 173 6.28 -3.54 -8.25
N GLY A 174 7.10 -4.05 -9.20
CA GLY A 174 7.91 -5.24 -8.98
C GLY A 174 7.10 -6.54 -8.82
N VAL A 175 5.89 -6.62 -9.40
CA VAL A 175 5.07 -7.83 -9.51
C VAL A 175 5.06 -8.28 -10.96
N TYR A 176 5.37 -9.55 -11.19
CA TYR A 176 5.47 -10.17 -12.52
C TYR A 176 4.66 -11.46 -12.55
N LEU A 177 3.96 -11.68 -13.66
CA LEU A 177 3.05 -12.81 -13.91
C LEU A 177 3.52 -13.61 -15.15
N PRO A 178 4.69 -14.28 -15.10
CA PRO A 178 5.27 -14.94 -16.25
C PRO A 178 4.37 -16.08 -16.75
N GLU A 179 4.19 -16.16 -18.06
CA GLU A 179 3.41 -17.21 -18.74
C GLU A 179 4.30 -18.37 -19.18
N ASP A 180 5.60 -18.13 -19.39
CA ASP A 180 6.57 -19.15 -19.79
C ASP A 180 7.93 -19.00 -19.08
N ARG A 181 8.85 -19.93 -19.36
CA ARG A 181 10.18 -19.95 -18.75
C ARG A 181 11.05 -18.76 -19.13
N ALA A 182 10.90 -18.25 -20.34
CA ALA A 182 11.66 -17.10 -20.81
C ALA A 182 11.19 -15.82 -20.11
N GLU A 183 9.89 -15.66 -19.93
CA GLU A 183 9.31 -14.57 -19.14
C GLU A 183 9.68 -14.71 -17.67
N LEU A 184 9.66 -15.92 -17.09
CA LEU A 184 10.07 -16.14 -15.71
C LEU A 184 11.53 -15.73 -15.50
N LYS A 185 12.44 -16.07 -16.41
CA LYS A 185 13.83 -15.60 -16.35
C LYS A 185 13.89 -14.07 -16.33
N ARG A 186 13.22 -13.40 -17.27
CA ARG A 186 13.19 -11.92 -17.31
C ARG A 186 12.64 -11.32 -16.01
N ALA A 187 11.54 -11.89 -15.50
CA ALA A 187 10.96 -11.46 -14.24
C ALA A 187 11.92 -11.58 -13.04
N LEU A 188 12.68 -12.70 -12.99
CA LEU A 188 13.72 -12.92 -11.97
C LEU A 188 14.88 -11.92 -12.10
N GLU A 189 15.28 -11.55 -13.32
CA GLU A 189 16.32 -10.56 -13.57
C GLU A 189 15.85 -9.14 -13.21
N GLU A 190 14.63 -8.77 -13.59
CA GLU A 190 14.09 -7.42 -13.39
C GLU A 190 13.73 -7.12 -11.95
N VAL A 191 13.17 -8.10 -11.22
CA VAL A 191 12.74 -7.90 -9.83
C VAL A 191 13.91 -7.56 -8.90
N LEU A 192 15.14 -7.96 -9.22
CA LEU A 192 16.35 -7.65 -8.47
C LEU A 192 16.64 -6.14 -8.38
N ARG A 193 16.07 -5.32 -9.27
CA ARG A 193 16.16 -3.85 -9.18
C ARG A 193 15.47 -3.29 -7.94
N TYR A 194 14.53 -4.04 -7.38
CA TYR A 194 13.77 -3.65 -6.17
C TYR A 194 14.36 -4.21 -4.88
N GLY A 195 15.39 -5.06 -4.95
CA GLY A 195 16.07 -5.62 -3.79
C GLY A 195 16.51 -7.07 -3.99
N ALA A 196 17.38 -7.54 -3.11
CA ALA A 196 17.99 -8.87 -3.19
C ALA A 196 17.07 -10.01 -2.72
N LYS A 197 15.95 -9.70 -2.06
CA LYS A 197 14.98 -10.69 -1.59
C LYS A 197 13.74 -10.65 -2.46
N VAL A 198 13.36 -11.79 -2.99
CA VAL A 198 12.28 -11.97 -3.95
C VAL A 198 11.31 -13.03 -3.44
N LEU A 199 10.03 -12.77 -3.56
CA LEU A 199 8.97 -13.71 -3.26
C LEU A 199 8.51 -14.40 -4.55
N ALA A 200 8.56 -15.73 -4.60
CA ALA A 200 7.96 -16.54 -5.64
C ALA A 200 6.73 -17.26 -5.07
N GLU A 201 5.57 -17.06 -5.70
CA GLU A 201 4.29 -17.62 -5.25
C GLU A 201 3.63 -18.47 -6.34
N GLU A 202 2.80 -19.43 -5.93
CA GLU A 202 1.83 -20.08 -6.81
C GLU A 202 0.86 -19.04 -7.36
N ARG A 203 0.65 -19.02 -8.70
CA ARG A 203 -0.35 -18.13 -9.31
C ARG A 203 -1.74 -18.72 -9.14
N ILE A 204 -2.59 -18.01 -8.42
CA ILE A 204 -4.00 -18.33 -8.27
C ILE A 204 -4.80 -17.58 -9.31
N TYR A 205 -5.68 -18.27 -10.01
CA TYR A 205 -6.62 -17.68 -10.97
C TYR A 205 -7.99 -17.57 -10.33
N GLY A 206 -8.60 -16.40 -10.44
CA GLY A 206 -9.92 -16.17 -9.83
C GLY A 206 -10.36 -14.72 -9.93
N ARG A 207 -11.39 -14.41 -9.16
CA ARG A 207 -11.96 -13.06 -9.01
C ARG A 207 -11.21 -12.31 -7.92
N GLU A 208 -10.82 -11.08 -8.19
CA GLU A 208 -10.14 -10.23 -7.20
C GLU A 208 -11.18 -9.57 -6.29
N LEU A 209 -11.08 -9.85 -5.00
CA LEU A 209 -11.90 -9.27 -3.95
C LEU A 209 -11.03 -8.48 -3.00
N THR A 210 -11.51 -7.31 -2.60
CA THR A 210 -10.88 -6.48 -1.57
C THR A 210 -11.85 -6.27 -0.42
N VAL A 211 -11.41 -6.55 0.81
CA VAL A 211 -12.22 -6.37 2.01
C VAL A 211 -11.53 -5.41 2.97
N ALA A 212 -12.23 -4.33 3.31
CA ALA A 212 -11.79 -3.41 4.35
C ALA A 212 -12.26 -3.87 5.73
N VAL A 213 -11.42 -3.62 6.73
CA VAL A 213 -11.75 -3.75 8.15
C VAL A 213 -11.69 -2.36 8.78
N LEU A 214 -12.69 -2.02 9.59
CA LEU A 214 -12.76 -0.78 10.35
C LEU A 214 -13.03 -1.12 11.83
N GLY A 215 -12.03 -0.90 12.67
CA GLY A 215 -12.05 -1.34 14.06
C GLY A 215 -12.14 -2.87 14.16
N ASP A 216 -13.24 -3.35 14.71
CA ASP A 216 -13.50 -4.78 14.96
C ASP A 216 -14.46 -5.42 13.95
N ARG A 217 -14.83 -4.71 12.88
CA ARG A 217 -15.81 -5.16 11.88
C ARG A 217 -15.26 -5.07 10.46
N TRP A 218 -15.60 -6.04 9.65
CA TRP A 218 -15.37 -6.01 8.21
C TRP A 218 -16.47 -5.25 7.46
N LEU A 219 -16.12 -4.67 6.32
CA LEU A 219 -17.03 -3.99 5.39
C LEU A 219 -17.31 -4.90 4.17
N PRO A 220 -18.38 -4.67 3.43
CA PRO A 220 -18.68 -5.46 2.23
C PRO A 220 -17.49 -5.52 1.27
N ALA A 221 -17.25 -6.70 0.71
CA ALA A 221 -16.19 -6.88 -0.27
C ALA A 221 -16.45 -6.04 -1.52
N VAL A 222 -15.38 -5.50 -2.07
CA VAL A 222 -15.35 -4.88 -3.40
C VAL A 222 -14.73 -5.89 -4.36
N GLU A 223 -15.39 -6.13 -5.49
CA GLU A 223 -14.79 -6.85 -6.60
C GLU A 223 -14.18 -5.88 -7.58
N THR A 224 -12.97 -6.17 -8.02
CA THR A 224 -12.26 -5.39 -9.04
C THR A 224 -12.06 -6.23 -10.29
N VAL A 225 -12.61 -5.79 -11.40
CA VAL A 225 -12.45 -6.42 -12.72
C VAL A 225 -11.65 -5.48 -13.61
N PRO A 226 -10.38 -5.80 -13.91
CA PRO A 226 -9.58 -4.98 -14.81
C PRO A 226 -10.15 -4.99 -16.23
N ALA A 227 -10.10 -3.84 -16.90
CA ALA A 227 -10.52 -3.75 -18.31
C ALA A 227 -9.51 -4.43 -19.26
N GLY A 228 -8.27 -4.65 -18.82
CA GLY A 228 -7.21 -5.36 -19.50
C GLY A 228 -7.05 -6.81 -19.01
N LYS A 229 -5.97 -7.47 -19.45
CA LYS A 229 -5.67 -8.86 -19.03
C LYS A 229 -5.16 -8.96 -17.58
N GLU A 230 -4.61 -7.89 -17.04
CA GLU A 230 -3.96 -7.88 -15.72
C GLU A 230 -4.29 -6.61 -14.95
N PHE A 231 -4.32 -6.72 -13.61
CA PHE A 231 -4.52 -5.60 -12.71
C PHE A 231 -3.17 -4.93 -12.37
N ASP A 232 -2.62 -4.23 -13.36
CA ASP A 232 -1.36 -3.50 -13.26
C ASP A 232 -1.53 -2.09 -12.65
N TYR A 233 -0.44 -1.30 -12.65
CA TYR A 233 -0.46 0.08 -12.16
C TYR A 233 -1.48 0.95 -12.91
N VAL A 234 -1.61 0.77 -14.23
CA VAL A 234 -2.54 1.54 -15.06
C VAL A 234 -3.98 1.21 -14.68
N ALA A 235 -4.30 -0.09 -14.52
CA ALA A 235 -5.62 -0.54 -14.10
C ALA A 235 -6.03 -0.01 -12.72
N LYS A 236 -5.08 0.27 -11.84
CA LYS A 236 -5.34 0.80 -10.48
C LYS A 236 -5.62 2.29 -10.42
N TYR A 237 -5.03 3.09 -11.30
CA TYR A 237 -5.02 4.54 -11.15
C TYR A 237 -5.63 5.32 -12.32
N GLN A 238 -5.88 4.68 -13.46
CA GLN A 238 -6.51 5.33 -14.60
C GLN A 238 -8.04 5.17 -14.57
N ALA A 239 -8.75 6.27 -14.73
CA ALA A 239 -10.21 6.25 -14.76
C ALA A 239 -10.72 5.34 -15.90
N GLY A 240 -11.56 4.36 -15.56
CA GLY A 240 -12.12 3.39 -16.51
C GLY A 240 -11.24 2.19 -16.84
N ALA A 241 -10.05 2.07 -16.23
CA ALA A 241 -9.16 0.94 -16.43
C ALA A 241 -9.56 -0.33 -15.62
N ALA A 242 -10.46 -0.17 -14.64
CA ALA A 242 -11.08 -1.26 -13.91
C ALA A 242 -12.54 -0.93 -13.58
N VAL A 243 -13.37 -1.95 -13.43
CA VAL A 243 -14.72 -1.84 -12.91
C VAL A 243 -14.72 -2.35 -11.48
N GLU A 244 -15.13 -1.48 -10.55
CA GLU A 244 -15.28 -1.83 -9.14
C GLU A 244 -16.77 -1.97 -8.80
N THR A 245 -17.11 -3.09 -8.16
CA THR A 245 -18.49 -3.38 -7.74
C THR A 245 -18.53 -3.55 -6.22
N CYS A 246 -19.30 -2.71 -5.53
CA CYS A 246 -19.50 -2.78 -4.09
C CYS A 246 -21.01 -2.73 -3.75
N PRO A 247 -21.54 -3.71 -2.99
CA PRO A 247 -20.90 -4.97 -2.62
C PRO A 247 -20.61 -5.85 -3.83
N ALA A 248 -19.55 -6.67 -3.73
CA ALA A 248 -19.22 -7.67 -4.76
C ALA A 248 -20.39 -8.62 -5.02
N ASP A 249 -20.62 -8.97 -6.28
CA ASP A 249 -21.66 -9.94 -6.66
C ASP A 249 -21.17 -11.38 -6.39
N VAL A 250 -21.21 -11.78 -5.13
CA VAL A 250 -20.84 -13.12 -4.65
C VAL A 250 -21.93 -13.68 -3.74
N PRO A 251 -22.04 -15.02 -3.61
CA PRO A 251 -22.96 -15.61 -2.66
C PRO A 251 -22.77 -15.08 -1.24
N PRO A 252 -23.84 -14.92 -0.44
CA PRO A 252 -23.74 -14.42 0.93
C PRO A 252 -22.74 -15.17 1.81
N ALA A 253 -22.62 -16.50 1.63
CA ALA A 253 -21.64 -17.31 2.35
C ALA A 253 -20.19 -16.97 1.99
N VAL A 254 -19.91 -16.61 0.74
CA VAL A 254 -18.59 -16.17 0.28
C VAL A 254 -18.29 -14.77 0.84
N MET A 255 -19.25 -13.86 0.82
CA MET A 255 -19.13 -12.52 1.41
C MET A 255 -18.78 -12.61 2.90
N GLN A 256 -19.50 -13.45 3.64
CA GLN A 256 -19.24 -13.70 5.07
C GLN A 256 -17.84 -14.28 5.29
N ALA A 257 -17.44 -15.30 4.52
CA ALA A 257 -16.14 -15.94 4.64
C ALA A 257 -15.00 -14.96 4.32
N ALA A 258 -15.15 -14.11 3.30
CA ALA A 258 -14.18 -13.08 2.93
C ALA A 258 -14.03 -12.04 4.06
N GLY A 259 -15.14 -11.58 4.63
CA GLY A 259 -15.16 -10.66 5.76
C GLY A 259 -14.47 -11.22 7.01
N GLU A 260 -14.79 -12.46 7.38
CA GLU A 260 -14.16 -13.14 8.52
C GLU A 260 -12.66 -13.38 8.29
N LEU A 261 -12.28 -13.72 7.06
CA LEU A 261 -10.88 -13.91 6.70
C LEU A 261 -10.10 -12.60 6.81
N ALA A 262 -10.64 -11.49 6.31
CA ALA A 262 -10.04 -10.17 6.44
C ALA A 262 -9.87 -9.76 7.91
N LEU A 263 -10.88 -9.99 8.75
CA LEU A 263 -10.82 -9.67 10.16
C LEU A 263 -9.78 -10.54 10.90
N ARG A 264 -9.68 -11.82 10.56
CA ARG A 264 -8.62 -12.72 11.08
C ARG A 264 -7.24 -12.25 10.67
N THR A 265 -7.06 -11.85 9.41
CA THR A 265 -5.80 -11.29 8.88
C THR A 265 -5.43 -10.01 9.60
N HIS A 266 -6.36 -9.08 9.75
CA HIS A 266 -6.19 -7.83 10.50
C HIS A 266 -5.65 -8.08 11.91
N ARG A 267 -6.28 -9.00 12.63
CA ARG A 267 -5.88 -9.36 14.01
C ARG A 267 -4.54 -10.10 14.06
N ALA A 268 -4.29 -11.02 13.13
CA ALA A 268 -3.06 -11.80 13.08
C ALA A 268 -1.82 -10.92 12.83
N LEU A 269 -1.94 -9.88 12.02
CA LEU A 269 -0.88 -8.92 11.74
C LEU A 269 -0.78 -7.79 12.79
N GLY A 270 -1.65 -7.80 13.82
CA GLY A 270 -1.69 -6.76 14.85
C GLY A 270 -2.14 -5.39 14.33
N LEU A 271 -2.90 -5.38 13.24
CA LEU A 271 -3.41 -4.14 12.66
C LEU A 271 -4.50 -3.53 13.54
N GLU A 272 -4.59 -2.22 13.52
CA GLU A 272 -5.55 -1.42 14.30
C GLU A 272 -6.24 -0.40 13.40
N VAL A 273 -7.28 0.22 13.89
CA VAL A 273 -8.06 1.29 13.27
C VAL A 273 -8.70 0.85 11.96
N TYR A 274 -7.93 0.69 10.89
CA TYR A 274 -8.42 0.16 9.61
C TYR A 274 -7.32 -0.59 8.85
N SER A 275 -7.76 -1.49 8.00
CA SER A 275 -6.90 -2.18 7.04
C SER A 275 -7.69 -2.62 5.81
N ARG A 276 -6.96 -3.08 4.81
CA ARG A 276 -7.53 -3.67 3.60
C ARG A 276 -6.80 -4.99 3.31
N THR A 277 -7.59 -6.02 3.01
CA THR A 277 -7.06 -7.33 2.60
C THR A 277 -7.50 -7.63 1.19
N ASP A 278 -6.56 -7.83 0.28
CA ASP A 278 -6.80 -8.27 -1.08
C ASP A 278 -6.80 -9.80 -1.12
N MET A 279 -7.77 -10.39 -1.82
CA MET A 279 -8.03 -11.82 -1.88
C MET A 279 -8.34 -12.26 -3.31
N ILE A 280 -8.06 -13.54 -3.61
CA ILE A 280 -8.51 -14.16 -4.84
C ILE A 280 -9.55 -15.24 -4.49
N LEU A 281 -10.75 -15.13 -5.06
CA LEU A 281 -11.76 -16.16 -5.01
C LEU A 281 -11.58 -17.06 -6.24
N ASP A 282 -11.10 -18.29 -6.02
CA ASP A 282 -10.88 -19.23 -7.10
C ASP A 282 -12.20 -19.86 -7.62
N LYS A 283 -12.09 -20.62 -8.71
CA LYS A 283 -13.24 -21.30 -9.35
C LYS A 283 -13.94 -22.33 -8.46
N ASP A 284 -13.26 -22.83 -7.45
CA ASP A 284 -13.77 -23.83 -6.50
C ASP A 284 -14.38 -23.18 -5.26
N GLY A 285 -14.44 -21.86 -5.22
CA GLY A 285 -15.03 -21.06 -4.14
C GLY A 285 -14.09 -20.86 -2.95
N LYS A 286 -12.82 -21.16 -3.08
CA LYS A 286 -11.83 -20.95 -2.03
C LYS A 286 -11.25 -19.54 -2.12
N LEU A 287 -11.06 -18.90 -0.96
CA LEU A 287 -10.41 -17.62 -0.78
C LEU A 287 -8.93 -17.85 -0.44
N TRP A 288 -8.09 -17.02 -1.12
CA TRP A 288 -6.64 -17.05 -0.96
C TRP A 288 -6.11 -15.67 -0.61
#